data_fd33383566b31f7d442bd16e375ed9d9
#
_entry.id   fd33383566b31f7d442bd16e375ed9d9
#
_cell.length_a   1.000
_cell.length_b   1.000
_cell.length_c   1.000
_cell.angle_alpha   90.00
_cell.angle_beta   90.00
_cell.angle_gamma   90.00
#
_symmetry.space_group_name_H-M   'P 1'
#
loop_
_entity.id
_entity.type
_entity.pdbx_description
1 polymer ?
#
loop_
_entity_poly.entity_id
_entity_poly.type
_entity_poly.pdbx_seq_one_letter_code
_entity_poly.pdbx_strand_id
1 'polypeptide(L)'
;AEAERDRYQQESLRLRGMFEKLSSENAGRLGEIKQLQNQIQSLTRQLQTEYKDVDKTYEKEWVKLQTKTLVTDDIDTYSKALDSAIMRYHSLKMQDINRIVDELWKRTYSGTDVDTIRIKSDEVGSTARGKSYNYRVVMYKQDAELDMRGRCSAGQKVLASIIIRLALSETFGANCGVIALDEPTTNLDEENIESLARSLSNIIEVRRHQKNFQLIVITHDEKFLNHMGASSFTDHFYKVRRDDRQKSQIEWVDINRVAE
;
A
#
# COMPACT_ATOMS: atom_id res chain seq x y z
N ALA A 1 4.96 -110.21 -38.63
CA ALA A 1 5.86 -109.31 -39.36
C ALA A 1 5.14 -107.98 -39.81
N GLU A 2 3.97 -108.07 -40.50
CA GLU A 2 3.25 -106.87 -40.98
C GLU A 2 2.68 -106.01 -39.82
N ALA A 3 2.03 -106.64 -38.85
CA ALA A 3 1.47 -105.92 -37.67
C ALA A 3 2.58 -105.28 -36.79
N GLU A 4 3.78 -105.77 -36.76
CA GLU A 4 4.90 -105.10 -36.08
C GLU A 4 5.47 -103.92 -36.85
N ARG A 5 5.48 -104.02 -38.17
CA ARG A 5 5.89 -102.89 -39.05
C ARG A 5 4.94 -101.72 -38.92
N ASP A 6 3.64 -102.00 -38.89
CA ASP A 6 2.62 -100.99 -38.76
C ASP A 6 2.69 -100.33 -37.38
N ARG A 7 2.88 -101.07 -36.31
CA ARG A 7 3.14 -100.52 -34.98
C ARG A 7 4.40 -99.65 -34.95
N TYR A 8 5.45 -100.06 -35.56
CA TYR A 8 6.69 -99.31 -35.65
C TYR A 8 6.51 -98.01 -36.43
N GLN A 9 5.74 -98.03 -37.55
CA GLN A 9 5.41 -96.84 -38.31
C GLN A 9 4.54 -95.86 -37.53
N GLN A 10 3.54 -96.38 -36.83
CA GLN A 10 2.68 -95.52 -36.01
C GLN A 10 3.45 -94.84 -34.84
N GLU A 11 4.29 -95.62 -34.17
CA GLU A 11 5.15 -95.10 -33.08
C GLU A 11 6.17 -94.05 -33.61
N SER A 12 6.78 -94.35 -34.76
CA SER A 12 7.68 -93.39 -35.43
C SER A 12 6.98 -92.07 -35.82
N LEU A 13 5.74 -92.12 -36.35
CA LEU A 13 4.96 -90.91 -36.62
C LEU A 13 4.59 -90.13 -35.36
N ARG A 14 4.22 -90.86 -34.31
CA ARG A 14 3.92 -90.26 -33.01
C ARG A 14 5.14 -89.54 -32.41
N LEU A 15 6.28 -90.19 -32.41
CA LEU A 15 7.54 -89.65 -31.93
C LEU A 15 7.98 -88.43 -32.77
N ARG A 16 7.82 -88.46 -34.07
CA ARG A 16 8.09 -87.32 -34.92
C ARG A 16 7.16 -86.16 -34.58
N GLY A 17 5.86 -86.40 -34.44
CA GLY A 17 4.91 -85.33 -34.04
C GLY A 17 5.23 -84.70 -32.65
N MET A 18 5.63 -85.55 -31.68
CA MET A 18 6.10 -85.07 -30.39
C MET A 18 7.41 -84.29 -30.49
N PHE A 19 8.34 -84.71 -31.32
CA PHE A 19 9.61 -84.01 -31.54
C PHE A 19 9.35 -82.62 -32.20
N GLU A 20 8.50 -82.54 -33.24
CA GLU A 20 8.15 -81.31 -33.91
C GLU A 20 7.47 -80.34 -32.94
N LYS A 21 6.54 -80.86 -32.12
CA LYS A 21 5.86 -80.03 -31.08
C LYS A 21 6.85 -79.51 -30.05
N LEU A 22 7.68 -80.35 -29.49
CA LEU A 22 8.72 -79.95 -28.54
C LEU A 22 9.75 -79.01 -29.15
N SER A 23 10.15 -79.25 -30.40
CA SER A 23 11.05 -78.35 -31.13
C SER A 23 10.43 -76.94 -31.33
N SER A 24 9.14 -76.90 -31.71
CA SER A 24 8.39 -75.62 -31.85
C SER A 24 8.24 -74.91 -30.52
N GLU A 25 7.84 -75.59 -29.43
CA GLU A 25 7.76 -75.05 -28.10
C GLU A 25 9.10 -74.47 -27.60
N ASN A 26 10.18 -75.25 -27.85
CA ASN A 26 11.53 -74.85 -27.48
C ASN A 26 12.01 -73.63 -28.27
N ALA A 27 11.69 -73.52 -29.57
CA ALA A 27 11.97 -72.38 -30.40
C ALA A 27 11.19 -71.12 -29.90
N GLY A 28 9.93 -71.31 -29.51
CA GLY A 28 9.13 -70.27 -28.91
C GLY A 28 9.75 -69.72 -27.60
N ARG A 29 10.08 -70.66 -26.69
CA ARG A 29 10.74 -70.30 -25.41
C ARG A 29 12.10 -69.62 -25.60
N LEU A 30 12.91 -70.08 -26.55
CA LEU A 30 14.17 -69.43 -26.90
C LEU A 30 13.93 -67.98 -27.43
N GLY A 31 12.89 -67.80 -28.23
CA GLY A 31 12.45 -66.43 -28.67
C GLY A 31 12.08 -65.51 -27.52
N GLU A 32 11.28 -66.05 -26.58
CA GLU A 32 10.89 -65.27 -25.37
C GLU A 32 12.09 -64.92 -24.49
N ILE A 33 12.98 -65.90 -24.25
CA ILE A 33 14.22 -65.67 -23.48
C ILE A 33 15.07 -64.60 -24.11
N LYS A 34 15.24 -64.64 -25.45
CA LYS A 34 16.02 -63.66 -26.17
C LYS A 34 15.38 -62.23 -26.07
N GLN A 35 14.05 -62.18 -26.17
CA GLN A 35 13.32 -60.92 -26.00
C GLN A 35 13.46 -60.30 -24.58
N LEU A 36 13.33 -61.16 -23.55
CA LEU A 36 13.54 -60.78 -22.16
C LEU A 36 14.99 -60.33 -21.88
N GLN A 37 15.97 -61.03 -22.45
CA GLN A 37 17.36 -60.60 -22.35
C GLN A 37 17.63 -59.27 -22.98
N ASN A 38 17.04 -58.95 -24.14
CA ASN A 38 17.14 -57.66 -24.79
C ASN A 38 16.48 -56.56 -23.96
N GLN A 39 15.32 -56.87 -23.35
CA GLN A 39 14.66 -55.93 -22.43
C GLN A 39 15.50 -55.63 -21.18
N ILE A 40 16.03 -56.69 -20.55
CA ILE A 40 16.93 -56.56 -19.39
C ILE A 40 18.14 -55.68 -19.75
N GLN A 41 18.77 -55.95 -20.90
CA GLN A 41 19.94 -55.19 -21.36
C GLN A 41 19.58 -53.71 -21.60
N SER A 42 18.45 -53.46 -22.23
CA SER A 42 17.95 -52.10 -22.46
C SER A 42 17.69 -51.35 -21.14
N LEU A 43 16.94 -51.98 -20.22
CA LEU A 43 16.64 -51.42 -18.91
C LEU A 43 17.89 -51.18 -18.05
N THR A 44 18.83 -52.14 -18.08
CA THR A 44 20.12 -52.01 -17.38
C THR A 44 20.90 -50.81 -17.91
N ARG A 45 20.90 -50.65 -19.24
CA ARG A 45 21.56 -49.49 -19.88
C ARG A 45 20.90 -48.17 -19.46
N GLN A 46 19.57 -48.10 -19.46
CA GLN A 46 18.84 -46.88 -18.99
C GLN A 46 19.16 -46.58 -17.53
N LEU A 47 19.17 -47.58 -16.64
CA LEU A 47 19.54 -47.38 -15.23
C LEU A 47 20.97 -46.87 -15.06
N GLN A 48 21.92 -47.32 -15.90
CA GLN A 48 23.30 -46.88 -15.83
C GLN A 48 23.57 -45.53 -16.48
N THR A 49 22.71 -45.06 -17.41
CA THR A 49 22.88 -43.80 -18.14
C THR A 49 21.90 -42.74 -17.66
N GLU A 50 20.63 -42.96 -17.93
CA GLU A 50 19.60 -41.92 -17.69
C GLU A 50 19.25 -41.73 -16.20
N TYR A 51 19.24 -42.87 -15.46
CA TYR A 51 18.82 -42.86 -14.05
C TYR A 51 19.99 -43.02 -13.06
N LYS A 52 21.23 -42.93 -13.53
CA LYS A 52 22.42 -43.15 -12.70
C LYS A 52 22.50 -42.27 -11.46
N ASP A 53 22.12 -40.99 -11.59
CA ASP A 53 22.20 -40.02 -10.52
C ASP A 53 20.80 -39.47 -10.11
N VAL A 54 19.73 -40.25 -10.38
CA VAL A 54 18.35 -39.79 -10.12
C VAL A 54 18.12 -39.49 -8.64
N ASP A 55 18.65 -40.30 -7.73
CA ASP A 55 18.50 -40.11 -6.29
C ASP A 55 19.16 -38.81 -5.83
N LYS A 56 20.38 -38.53 -6.29
CA LYS A 56 21.08 -37.27 -5.98
C LYS A 56 20.35 -36.05 -6.56
N THR A 57 19.81 -36.18 -7.76
CA THR A 57 19.05 -35.14 -8.41
C THR A 57 17.74 -34.88 -7.66
N TYR A 58 17.06 -35.96 -7.25
CA TYR A 58 15.86 -35.87 -6.44
C TYR A 58 16.11 -35.16 -5.09
N GLU A 59 17.14 -35.61 -4.36
CA GLU A 59 17.52 -34.99 -3.08
C GLU A 59 17.81 -33.48 -3.26
N LYS A 60 18.54 -33.11 -4.29
CA LYS A 60 18.87 -31.71 -4.58
C LYS A 60 17.63 -30.90 -4.89
N GLU A 61 16.74 -31.40 -5.73
CA GLU A 61 15.49 -30.67 -6.06
C GLU A 61 14.51 -30.69 -4.88
N TRP A 62 14.49 -31.74 -4.07
CA TRP A 62 13.73 -31.80 -2.83
C TRP A 62 14.17 -30.72 -1.83
N VAL A 63 15.48 -30.59 -1.60
CA VAL A 63 16.04 -29.55 -0.72
C VAL A 63 15.69 -28.14 -1.25
N LYS A 64 15.81 -27.93 -2.55
CA LYS A 64 15.40 -26.65 -3.16
C LYS A 64 13.91 -26.36 -2.95
N LEU A 65 13.06 -27.38 -3.11
CA LEU A 65 11.62 -27.22 -2.90
C LEU A 65 11.32 -26.86 -1.46
N GLN A 66 11.89 -27.59 -0.50
CA GLN A 66 11.71 -27.29 0.93
C GLN A 66 12.21 -25.89 1.29
N THR A 67 13.39 -25.52 0.79
CA THR A 67 13.93 -24.17 1.02
C THR A 67 13.01 -23.08 0.46
N LYS A 68 12.51 -23.26 -0.77
CA LYS A 68 11.57 -22.29 -1.37
C LYS A 68 10.26 -22.21 -0.59
N THR A 69 9.73 -23.32 -0.11
CA THR A 69 8.52 -23.36 0.71
C THR A 69 8.73 -22.57 2.01
N LEU A 70 9.81 -22.82 2.74
CA LEU A 70 10.13 -22.09 3.97
C LEU A 70 10.31 -20.58 3.72
N VAL A 71 11.03 -20.21 2.66
CA VAL A 71 11.20 -18.79 2.29
C VAL A 71 9.86 -18.14 1.96
N THR A 72 8.96 -18.84 1.28
CA THR A 72 7.63 -18.31 0.96
C THR A 72 6.80 -18.09 2.22
N ASP A 73 6.84 -19.03 3.16
CA ASP A 73 6.13 -18.93 4.44
C ASP A 73 6.70 -17.78 5.31
N ASP A 74 8.02 -17.60 5.30
CA ASP A 74 8.69 -16.50 5.98
C ASP A 74 8.27 -15.13 5.39
N ILE A 75 8.29 -15.02 4.05
CA ILE A 75 7.87 -13.79 3.36
C ILE A 75 6.41 -13.46 3.68
N ASP A 76 5.52 -14.44 3.71
CA ASP A 76 4.11 -14.24 4.06
C ASP A 76 3.97 -13.76 5.52
N THR A 77 4.75 -14.34 6.43
CA THR A 77 4.79 -13.94 7.84
C THR A 77 5.31 -12.51 8.00
N TYR A 78 6.40 -12.15 7.31
CA TYR A 78 6.92 -10.77 7.33
C TYR A 78 5.94 -9.77 6.71
N SER A 79 5.26 -10.14 5.62
CA SER A 79 4.23 -9.30 5.00
C SER A 79 3.10 -8.99 5.97
N LYS A 80 2.57 -10.00 6.66
CA LYS A 80 1.53 -9.82 7.69
C LYS A 80 1.99 -8.96 8.87
N ALA A 81 3.24 -9.16 9.32
CA ALA A 81 3.82 -8.35 10.39
C ALA A 81 3.99 -6.89 9.98
N LEU A 82 4.46 -6.64 8.75
CA LEU A 82 4.61 -5.30 8.19
C LEU A 82 3.26 -4.60 8.04
N ASP A 83 2.24 -5.28 7.51
CA ASP A 83 0.89 -4.74 7.41
C ASP A 83 0.35 -4.33 8.79
N SER A 84 0.54 -5.18 9.79
CA SER A 84 0.12 -4.87 11.17
C SER A 84 0.87 -3.66 11.74
N ALA A 85 2.16 -3.54 11.48
CA ALA A 85 2.98 -2.40 11.91
C ALA A 85 2.55 -1.10 11.23
N ILE A 86 2.27 -1.12 9.92
CA ILE A 86 1.78 0.02 9.15
C ILE A 86 0.42 0.46 9.71
N MET A 87 -0.49 -0.48 10.00
CA MET A 87 -1.80 -0.19 10.56
C MET A 87 -1.70 0.50 11.91
N ARG A 88 -0.83 -0.03 12.78
CA ARG A 88 -0.59 0.57 14.11
C ARG A 88 0.01 1.98 14.01
N TYR A 89 1.00 2.15 13.14
CA TYR A 89 1.61 3.46 12.89
C TYR A 89 0.59 4.46 12.35
N HIS A 90 -0.21 4.05 11.37
CA HIS A 90 -1.29 4.87 10.82
C HIS A 90 -2.28 5.31 11.91
N SER A 91 -2.73 4.37 12.74
CA SER A 91 -3.67 4.67 13.84
C SER A 91 -3.08 5.68 14.82
N LEU A 92 -1.82 5.53 15.23
CA LEU A 92 -1.13 6.47 16.11
C LEU A 92 -1.02 7.86 15.47
N LYS A 93 -0.64 7.93 14.20
CA LYS A 93 -0.55 9.21 13.46
C LYS A 93 -1.91 9.89 13.32
N MET A 94 -2.98 9.13 13.07
CA MET A 94 -4.33 9.70 13.01
C MET A 94 -4.79 10.24 14.37
N GLN A 95 -4.40 9.59 15.47
CA GLN A 95 -4.67 10.11 16.82
C GLN A 95 -3.93 11.43 17.07
N ASP A 96 -2.65 11.53 16.72
CA ASP A 96 -1.86 12.76 16.84
C ASP A 96 -2.48 13.90 16.02
N ILE A 97 -2.82 13.65 14.76
CA ILE A 97 -3.46 14.63 13.87
C ILE A 97 -4.78 15.11 14.48
N ASN A 98 -5.64 14.17 14.91
CA ASN A 98 -6.94 14.49 15.46
C ASN A 98 -6.85 15.29 16.77
N ARG A 99 -5.82 15.06 17.59
CA ARG A 99 -5.56 15.88 18.78
C ARG A 99 -5.27 17.32 18.41
N ILE A 100 -4.41 17.55 17.42
CA ILE A 100 -4.08 18.90 16.95
C ILE A 100 -5.29 19.57 16.28
N VAL A 101 -6.03 18.82 15.46
CA VAL A 101 -7.27 19.30 14.83
C VAL A 101 -8.27 19.75 15.89
N ASP A 102 -8.49 18.97 16.95
CA ASP A 102 -9.40 19.30 18.05
C ASP A 102 -8.95 20.58 18.79
N GLU A 103 -7.65 20.70 19.11
CA GLU A 103 -7.09 21.89 19.76
C GLU A 103 -7.26 23.14 18.89
N LEU A 104 -6.90 23.05 17.61
CA LEU A 104 -7.01 24.19 16.69
C LEU A 104 -8.46 24.58 16.46
N TRP A 105 -9.37 23.59 16.30
CA TRP A 105 -10.79 23.87 16.13
C TRP A 105 -11.36 24.64 17.31
N LYS A 106 -11.16 24.16 18.52
CA LYS A 106 -11.65 24.80 19.75
C LYS A 106 -11.10 26.20 20.01
N ARG A 107 -9.90 26.49 19.49
CA ARG A 107 -9.29 27.84 19.59
C ARG A 107 -9.74 28.80 18.51
N THR A 108 -10.17 28.28 17.37
CA THR A 108 -10.42 29.09 16.17
C THR A 108 -11.91 29.26 15.87
N TYR A 109 -12.69 28.20 16.12
CA TYR A 109 -14.13 28.26 15.83
C TYR A 109 -14.92 28.83 17.01
N SER A 110 -15.60 29.98 16.79
CA SER A 110 -16.38 30.67 17.79
C SER A 110 -17.85 30.22 17.85
N GLY A 111 -18.34 29.45 16.85
CA GLY A 111 -19.70 28.94 16.83
C GLY A 111 -19.99 27.90 17.90
N THR A 112 -21.23 27.75 18.28
CA THR A 112 -21.68 26.79 19.32
C THR A 112 -22.35 25.56 18.76
N ASP A 113 -22.45 25.42 17.45
CA ASP A 113 -23.14 24.32 16.74
C ASP A 113 -22.25 23.10 16.48
N VAL A 114 -20.92 23.28 16.45
CA VAL A 114 -19.92 22.19 16.27
C VAL A 114 -18.86 22.29 17.36
N ASP A 115 -18.80 21.29 18.24
CA ASP A 115 -17.85 21.29 19.35
C ASP A 115 -16.43 20.91 18.90
N THR A 116 -16.32 19.98 17.97
CA THR A 116 -15.03 19.55 17.38
C THR A 116 -15.21 18.87 16.04
N ILE A 117 -14.11 18.77 15.30
CA ILE A 117 -14.02 17.99 14.06
C ILE A 117 -12.92 16.93 14.19
N ARG A 118 -13.07 15.81 13.48
CA ARG A 118 -12.07 14.75 13.41
C ARG A 118 -11.99 14.15 12.01
N ILE A 119 -10.83 13.61 11.67
CA ILE A 119 -10.64 12.81 10.49
C ILE A 119 -10.81 11.35 10.89
N LYS A 120 -11.77 10.66 10.30
CA LYS A 120 -11.94 9.21 10.41
C LYS A 120 -11.33 8.52 9.20
N SER A 121 -10.69 7.40 9.47
CA SER A 121 -10.17 6.50 8.45
C SER A 121 -10.89 5.16 8.58
N ASP A 122 -11.80 4.87 7.66
CA ASP A 122 -12.51 3.61 7.62
C ASP A 122 -11.75 2.64 6.70
N GLU A 123 -11.56 1.40 7.14
CA GLU A 123 -10.93 0.37 6.29
C GLU A 123 -11.89 0.00 5.16
N VAL A 124 -11.48 0.24 3.93
CA VAL A 124 -12.19 -0.24 2.74
C VAL A 124 -11.52 -1.53 2.30
N GLY A 125 -12.10 -2.67 2.69
CA GLY A 125 -11.77 -4.02 2.27
C GLY A 125 -10.31 -4.34 1.90
N SER A 126 -9.85 -5.51 2.24
CA SER A 126 -8.53 -6.01 1.82
C SER A 126 -8.58 -6.39 0.33
N THR A 127 -7.92 -5.65 -0.52
CA THR A 127 -7.64 -6.07 -1.89
C THR A 127 -6.29 -6.79 -1.94
N ALA A 128 -6.05 -7.59 -3.00
CA ALA A 128 -4.77 -8.28 -3.23
C ALA A 128 -3.53 -7.35 -3.29
N ARG A 129 -3.75 -6.01 -3.33
CA ARG A 129 -2.71 -4.97 -3.36
C ARG A 129 -2.52 -4.23 -2.04
N GLY A 130 -3.14 -4.69 -0.94
CA GLY A 130 -3.06 -4.05 0.37
C GLY A 130 -4.39 -3.46 0.84
N LYS A 131 -4.40 -2.95 2.08
CA LYS A 131 -5.56 -2.30 2.68
C LYS A 131 -5.65 -0.86 2.21
N SER A 132 -6.83 -0.43 1.77
CA SER A 132 -7.13 0.95 1.41
C SER A 132 -7.95 1.62 2.51
N TYR A 133 -7.74 2.92 2.72
CA TYR A 133 -8.47 3.72 3.68
C TYR A 133 -9.39 4.70 2.97
N ASN A 134 -10.60 4.83 3.46
CA ASN A 134 -11.49 5.93 3.11
C ASN A 134 -11.45 6.96 4.23
N TYR A 135 -11.00 8.18 3.89
CA TYR A 135 -10.94 9.27 4.85
C TYR A 135 -12.18 10.14 4.74
N ARG A 136 -12.80 10.43 5.87
CA ARG A 136 -13.92 11.37 5.96
C ARG A 136 -13.73 12.30 7.15
N VAL A 137 -14.20 13.52 7.01
CA VAL A 137 -14.21 14.51 8.11
C VAL A 137 -15.57 14.46 8.77
N VAL A 138 -15.58 14.25 10.06
CA VAL A 138 -16.78 14.23 10.90
C VAL A 138 -16.75 15.39 11.87
N MET A 139 -17.92 15.94 12.16
CA MET A 139 -18.13 16.95 13.18
C MET A 139 -18.92 16.38 14.33
N TYR A 140 -18.64 16.84 15.53
CA TYR A 140 -19.28 16.42 16.76
C TYR A 140 -20.03 17.56 17.39
N LYS A 141 -21.22 17.26 17.86
CA LYS A 141 -22.03 18.10 18.75
C LYS A 141 -22.49 17.25 19.91
N GLN A 142 -21.96 17.51 21.11
CA GLN A 142 -22.12 16.62 22.26
C GLN A 142 -21.73 15.18 21.87
N ASP A 143 -22.66 14.24 21.97
CA ASP A 143 -22.44 12.84 21.62
C ASP A 143 -22.84 12.48 20.17
N ALA A 144 -23.37 13.43 19.40
CA ALA A 144 -23.79 13.23 18.03
C ALA A 144 -22.61 13.40 17.06
N GLU A 145 -22.40 12.37 16.24
CA GLU A 145 -21.44 12.40 15.14
C GLU A 145 -22.15 12.61 13.81
N LEU A 146 -21.70 13.59 13.05
CA LEU A 146 -22.27 13.92 11.75
C LEU A 146 -21.14 14.01 10.71
N ASP A 147 -21.38 13.44 9.52
CA ASP A 147 -20.46 13.66 8.40
C ASP A 147 -20.51 15.13 7.98
N MET A 148 -19.34 15.73 7.85
CA MET A 148 -19.23 17.16 7.46
C MET A 148 -19.63 17.40 6.01
N ARG A 149 -19.55 16.37 5.17
CA ARG A 149 -19.87 16.48 3.75
C ARG A 149 -21.36 16.76 3.54
N GLY A 150 -21.63 17.95 2.94
CA GLY A 150 -23.01 18.37 2.63
C GLY A 150 -23.83 18.84 3.84
N ARG A 151 -23.23 18.94 5.05
CA ARG A 151 -23.93 19.34 6.29
C ARG A 151 -23.27 20.51 7.01
N CYS A 152 -22.14 21.02 6.53
CA CYS A 152 -21.45 22.17 7.09
C CYS A 152 -21.69 23.43 6.25
N SER A 153 -21.58 24.60 6.88
CA SER A 153 -21.59 25.90 6.20
C SER A 153 -20.33 26.08 5.34
N ALA A 154 -20.36 27.02 4.42
CA ALA A 154 -19.21 27.37 3.59
C ALA A 154 -18.01 27.80 4.46
N GLY A 155 -18.22 28.64 5.47
CA GLY A 155 -17.20 29.07 6.42
C GLY A 155 -16.61 27.90 7.22
N GLN A 156 -17.45 27.03 7.78
CA GLN A 156 -16.99 25.82 8.49
C GLN A 156 -16.11 24.94 7.61
N LYS A 157 -16.47 24.78 6.33
CA LYS A 157 -15.68 23.99 5.39
C LYS A 157 -14.31 24.58 5.13
N VAL A 158 -14.24 25.91 4.93
CA VAL A 158 -12.97 26.63 4.71
C VAL A 158 -12.10 26.52 5.96
N LEU A 159 -12.67 26.82 7.12
CA LEU A 159 -11.96 26.75 8.40
C LEU A 159 -11.42 25.34 8.69
N ALA A 160 -12.26 24.32 8.52
CA ALA A 160 -11.84 22.91 8.68
C ALA A 160 -10.69 22.56 7.72
N SER A 161 -10.76 23.00 6.46
CA SER A 161 -9.70 22.77 5.48
C SER A 161 -8.35 23.37 5.92
N ILE A 162 -8.38 24.60 6.45
CA ILE A 162 -7.19 25.29 6.95
C ILE A 162 -6.65 24.55 8.18
N ILE A 163 -7.49 24.25 9.16
CA ILE A 163 -7.11 23.55 10.39
C ILE A 163 -6.51 22.18 10.10
N ILE A 164 -7.09 21.40 9.18
CA ILE A 164 -6.56 20.10 8.78
C ILE A 164 -5.18 20.27 8.14
N ARG A 165 -4.99 21.24 7.25
CA ARG A 165 -3.66 21.52 6.64
C ARG A 165 -2.63 21.89 7.69
N LEU A 166 -2.99 22.71 8.66
CA LEU A 166 -2.12 23.11 9.76
C LEU A 166 -1.76 21.91 10.63
N ALA A 167 -2.72 21.07 11.01
CA ALA A 167 -2.50 19.86 11.81
C ALA A 167 -1.61 18.84 11.08
N LEU A 168 -1.83 18.65 9.79
CA LEU A 168 -0.96 17.78 8.96
C LEU A 168 0.46 18.34 8.89
N SER A 169 0.60 19.66 8.67
CA SER A 169 1.91 20.30 8.68
C SER A 169 2.60 20.21 10.04
N GLU A 170 1.86 20.28 11.14
CA GLU A 170 2.39 20.08 12.50
C GLU A 170 2.89 18.66 12.71
N THR A 171 2.10 17.68 12.30
CA THR A 171 2.43 16.25 12.53
C THR A 171 3.57 15.76 11.65
N PHE A 172 3.64 16.24 10.40
CA PHE A 172 4.62 15.80 9.40
C PHE A 172 5.70 16.84 9.10
N GLY A 173 5.57 18.03 9.66
CA GLY A 173 6.34 19.22 9.30
C GLY A 173 7.78 19.27 9.77
N ALA A 174 8.31 18.22 10.39
CA ALA A 174 9.74 18.16 10.71
C ALA A 174 10.64 18.34 9.46
N ASN A 175 10.09 18.01 8.26
CA ASN A 175 10.81 18.09 7.00
C ASN A 175 10.13 19.01 5.95
N CYS A 176 8.93 19.54 6.21
CA CYS A 176 8.19 20.41 5.29
C CYS A 176 7.75 21.67 6.03
N GLY A 177 8.57 22.71 5.95
CA GLY A 177 8.34 23.97 6.67
C GLY A 177 7.53 25.01 5.92
N VAL A 178 7.13 24.78 4.67
CA VAL A 178 6.42 25.77 3.86
C VAL A 178 4.92 25.49 3.89
N ILE A 179 4.15 26.49 4.33
CA ILE A 179 2.68 26.50 4.32
C ILE A 179 2.21 27.68 3.47
N ALA A 180 1.38 27.41 2.46
CA ALA A 180 0.75 28.44 1.65
C ALA A 180 -0.77 28.48 1.92
N LEU A 181 -1.29 29.65 2.25
CA LEU A 181 -2.70 29.92 2.43
C LEU A 181 -3.13 30.96 1.39
N ASP A 182 -4.08 30.59 0.55
CA ASP A 182 -4.65 31.46 -0.47
C ASP A 182 -6.06 31.84 -0.05
N GLU A 183 -6.30 33.15 0.14
CA GLU A 183 -7.54 33.78 0.59
C GLU A 183 -8.18 33.05 1.81
N PRO A 184 -7.47 32.91 2.94
CA PRO A 184 -7.94 32.13 4.08
C PRO A 184 -9.16 32.69 4.78
N THR A 185 -9.52 33.93 4.53
CA THR A 185 -10.67 34.63 5.14
C THR A 185 -11.96 34.51 4.33
N THR A 186 -11.90 33.95 3.12
CA THR A 186 -13.06 33.82 2.23
C THR A 186 -14.19 33.02 2.90
N ASN A 187 -15.41 33.57 2.93
CA ASN A 187 -16.61 33.01 3.54
C ASN A 187 -16.53 32.78 5.07
N LEU A 188 -15.62 33.44 5.77
CA LEU A 188 -15.60 33.51 7.23
C LEU A 188 -16.27 34.77 7.71
N ASP A 189 -16.90 34.70 8.87
CA ASP A 189 -17.37 35.87 9.61
C ASP A 189 -16.20 36.52 10.38
N GLU A 190 -16.42 37.72 10.86
CA GLU A 190 -15.37 38.54 11.49
C GLU A 190 -14.79 37.90 12.75
N GLU A 191 -15.61 37.23 13.57
CA GLU A 191 -15.15 36.52 14.76
C GLU A 191 -14.23 35.32 14.41
N ASN A 192 -14.60 34.56 13.40
CA ASN A 192 -13.77 33.46 12.94
C ASN A 192 -12.48 33.92 12.23
N ILE A 193 -12.52 35.07 11.53
CA ILE A 193 -11.34 35.72 10.94
C ILE A 193 -10.35 36.13 12.04
N GLU A 194 -10.83 36.82 13.09
CA GLU A 194 -9.99 37.23 14.22
C GLU A 194 -9.39 36.03 14.94
N SER A 195 -10.19 34.98 15.21
CA SER A 195 -9.75 33.77 15.88
C SER A 195 -8.76 32.96 15.04
N LEU A 196 -8.94 32.91 13.71
CA LEU A 196 -8.00 32.31 12.78
C LEU A 196 -6.67 33.08 12.76
N ALA A 197 -6.72 34.41 12.71
CA ALA A 197 -5.55 35.28 12.74
C ALA A 197 -4.72 35.03 14.01
N ARG A 198 -5.37 34.99 15.17
CA ARG A 198 -4.70 34.67 16.46
C ARG A 198 -4.08 33.26 16.46
N SER A 199 -4.81 32.28 15.93
CA SER A 199 -4.29 30.89 15.86
C SER A 199 -3.06 30.79 14.95
N LEU A 200 -3.05 31.47 13.80
CA LEU A 200 -1.90 31.54 12.91
C LEU A 200 -0.72 32.27 13.56
N SER A 201 -0.97 33.38 14.26
CA SER A 201 0.08 34.09 15.01
C SER A 201 0.74 33.20 16.06
N ASN A 202 -0.05 32.45 16.81
CA ASN A 202 0.49 31.49 17.77
C ASN A 202 1.34 30.40 17.10
N ILE A 203 0.93 29.89 15.94
CA ILE A 203 1.69 28.89 15.19
C ILE A 203 3.02 29.48 14.69
N ILE A 204 3.00 30.70 14.17
CA ILE A 204 4.21 31.41 13.74
C ILE A 204 5.17 31.57 14.93
N GLU A 205 4.69 32.02 16.08
CA GLU A 205 5.49 32.23 17.28
C GLU A 205 6.18 30.94 17.74
N VAL A 206 5.43 29.82 17.83
CA VAL A 206 5.96 28.51 18.21
C VAL A 206 7.00 28.00 17.20
N ARG A 207 6.75 28.25 15.89
CA ARG A 207 7.61 27.73 14.82
C ARG A 207 8.73 28.67 14.39
N ARG A 208 8.77 29.90 14.89
CA ARG A 208 9.76 30.94 14.54
C ARG A 208 11.21 30.45 14.64
N HIS A 209 11.49 29.52 15.56
CA HIS A 209 12.82 28.93 15.75
C HIS A 209 13.16 27.78 14.80
N GLN A 210 12.20 27.30 14.00
CA GLN A 210 12.45 26.26 12.99
C GLN A 210 13.05 26.91 11.74
N LYS A 211 14.30 26.55 11.39
CA LYS A 211 15.05 27.13 10.27
C LYS A 211 14.34 27.03 8.90
N ASN A 212 13.45 26.06 8.74
CA ASN A 212 12.78 25.78 7.46
C ASN A 212 11.31 26.21 7.46
N PHE A 213 10.84 26.92 8.52
CA PHE A 213 9.44 27.35 8.56
C PHE A 213 9.24 28.62 7.74
N GLN A 214 8.26 28.55 6.81
CA GLN A 214 7.82 29.70 6.02
C GLN A 214 6.31 29.62 5.84
N LEU A 215 5.59 30.66 6.27
CA LEU A 215 4.17 30.83 6.01
C LEU A 215 3.99 31.85 4.89
N ILE A 216 3.36 31.47 3.82
CA ILE A 216 2.98 32.34 2.70
C ILE A 216 1.47 32.55 2.78
N VAL A 217 1.05 33.79 2.97
CA VAL A 217 -0.37 34.18 3.01
C VAL A 217 -0.65 35.10 1.83
N ILE A 218 -1.62 34.73 1.02
CA ILE A 218 -2.13 35.55 -0.09
C ILE A 218 -3.52 35.99 0.32
N THR A 219 -3.74 37.30 0.45
CA THR A 219 -5.02 37.84 0.84
C THR A 219 -5.19 39.29 0.34
N HIS A 220 -6.42 39.69 0.17
CA HIS A 220 -6.82 41.08 -0.05
C HIS A 220 -7.40 41.71 1.22
N ASP A 221 -7.51 40.96 2.32
CA ASP A 221 -8.11 41.39 3.58
C ASP A 221 -7.05 42.05 4.49
N GLU A 222 -7.03 43.39 4.48
CA GLU A 222 -6.12 44.21 5.32
C GLU A 222 -6.42 44.02 6.81
N LYS A 223 -7.71 43.85 7.21
CA LYS A 223 -8.07 43.62 8.61
C LYS A 223 -7.47 42.32 9.15
N PHE A 224 -7.47 41.25 8.34
CA PHE A 224 -6.88 39.99 8.71
C PHE A 224 -5.38 40.13 9.01
N LEU A 225 -4.65 40.88 8.19
CA LEU A 225 -3.23 41.15 8.42
C LEU A 225 -2.99 41.89 9.72
N ASN A 226 -3.85 42.87 10.05
CA ASN A 226 -3.80 43.61 11.29
C ASN A 226 -4.09 42.72 12.50
N HIS A 227 -5.12 41.87 12.44
CA HIS A 227 -5.44 40.88 13.49
C HIS A 227 -4.33 39.86 13.70
N MET A 228 -3.62 39.48 12.65
CA MET A 228 -2.44 38.63 12.75
C MET A 228 -1.26 39.29 13.44
N GLY A 229 -1.25 40.62 13.58
CA GLY A 229 -0.08 41.35 14.03
C GLY A 229 1.09 41.19 13.07
N ALA A 230 0.84 41.26 11.77
CA ALA A 230 1.80 41.00 10.71
C ALA A 230 3.08 41.84 10.86
N SER A 231 2.99 43.05 11.39
CA SER A 231 4.12 43.93 11.71
C SER A 231 5.10 43.34 12.75
N SER A 232 4.66 42.33 13.52
CA SER A 232 5.53 41.64 14.48
C SER A 232 6.37 40.52 13.84
N PHE A 233 6.00 40.10 12.62
CA PHE A 233 6.61 38.96 11.93
C PHE A 233 7.37 39.33 10.67
N THR A 234 6.99 40.44 10.02
CA THR A 234 7.61 40.93 8.80
C THR A 234 7.57 42.43 8.71
N ASP A 235 8.58 43.05 8.14
CA ASP A 235 8.65 44.49 7.89
C ASP A 235 7.99 44.91 6.57
N HIS A 236 7.80 43.97 5.67
CA HIS A 236 7.33 44.24 4.31
C HIS A 236 6.42 43.15 3.78
N PHE A 237 5.65 43.49 2.75
CA PHE A 237 4.83 42.58 1.98
C PHE A 237 4.88 42.87 0.49
N TYR A 238 4.47 41.92 -0.33
CA TYR A 238 4.32 42.10 -1.77
C TYR A 238 2.90 42.55 -2.10
N LYS A 239 2.75 43.80 -2.60
CA LYS A 239 1.47 44.28 -3.09
C LYS A 239 1.37 44.06 -4.59
N VAL A 240 0.35 43.34 -5.03
CA VAL A 240 0.08 43.07 -6.45
C VAL A 240 -1.02 44.02 -6.91
N ARG A 241 -0.72 44.86 -7.87
CA ARG A 241 -1.71 45.80 -8.46
C ARG A 241 -1.64 45.78 -10.00
N ARG A 242 -2.64 46.36 -10.65
CA ARG A 242 -2.62 46.62 -12.10
C ARG A 242 -2.08 47.99 -12.38
N ASP A 243 -1.23 48.10 -13.39
CA ASP A 243 -0.80 49.40 -13.92
C ASP A 243 -1.87 49.98 -14.86
N ASP A 244 -1.62 51.21 -15.34
CA ASP A 244 -2.51 51.90 -16.28
C ASP A 244 -2.72 51.18 -17.61
N ARG A 245 -1.83 50.20 -17.90
CA ARG A 245 -1.89 49.33 -19.08
C ARG A 245 -2.53 47.97 -18.78
N GLN A 246 -3.20 47.82 -17.64
CA GLN A 246 -3.83 46.58 -17.19
C GLN A 246 -2.86 45.40 -16.98
N LYS A 247 -1.55 45.68 -16.81
CA LYS A 247 -0.55 44.63 -16.49
C LYS A 247 -0.35 44.56 -14.99
N SER A 248 -0.13 43.34 -14.48
CA SER A 248 0.20 43.11 -13.06
C SER A 248 1.57 43.69 -12.73
N GLN A 249 1.65 44.47 -11.68
CA GLN A 249 2.89 44.95 -11.07
C GLN A 249 2.99 44.45 -9.66
N ILE A 250 4.20 44.11 -9.22
CA ILE A 250 4.51 43.66 -7.86
C ILE A 250 5.34 44.73 -7.21
N GLU A 251 4.89 45.26 -6.10
CA GLU A 251 5.56 46.29 -5.32
C GLU A 251 5.96 45.71 -3.96
N TRP A 252 7.13 46.09 -3.50
CA TRP A 252 7.62 45.80 -2.14
C TRP A 252 7.20 46.98 -1.25
N VAL A 253 6.30 46.73 -0.31
CA VAL A 253 5.68 47.77 0.52
C VAL A 253 5.95 47.49 1.99
N ASP A 254 6.21 48.56 2.78
CA ASP A 254 6.33 48.51 4.22
C ASP A 254 4.98 48.09 4.84
N ILE A 255 5.02 47.12 5.76
CA ILE A 255 3.81 46.55 6.38
C ILE A 255 3.02 47.60 7.18
N ASN A 256 3.69 48.63 7.73
CA ASN A 256 3.03 49.70 8.49
C ASN A 256 2.16 50.62 7.62
N ARG A 257 2.31 50.57 6.29
CA ARG A 257 1.46 51.31 5.35
C ARG A 257 0.13 50.62 5.03
N VAL A 258 -0.14 49.44 5.60
CA VAL A 258 -1.45 48.76 5.48
C VAL A 258 -2.52 49.50 6.31
N ALA A 259 -2.11 50.31 7.30
CA ALA A 259 -3.01 51.00 8.23
C ALA A 259 -3.39 52.42 7.77
N GLU A 260 -2.84 52.90 6.64
CA GLU A 260 -3.23 54.18 6.00
C GLU A 260 -4.15 53.92 4.78
#